data_a9f7fb9899da13b6b44fb3033ce0e0bc
#
_entry.id   a9f7fb9899da13b6b44fb3033ce0e0bc
#
_cell.length_a   1.000
_cell.length_b   1.000
_cell.length_c   1.000
_cell.angle_alpha   90.00
_cell.angle_beta   90.00
_cell.angle_gamma   90.00
#
_symmetry.space_group_name_H-M   'P 1'
#
loop_
_entity.id
_entity.type
_entity.pdbx_description
1 polymer ?
#
loop_
_entity_poly.entity_id
_entity_poly.type
_entity_poly.pdbx_seq_one_letter_code
_entity_poly.pdbx_strand_id
1 'polypeptide(L)'
;MNPLLASAFKASPLFSLAADVVANEQLRLIHVGSGEALFAEGDAGQSAYLVVSGVLGLYRRDAASQVDWLFRRAVLGSLIGELAIFADEPRSASAIALTDVVVAEISPAVLQRCIDQSPAFCQELLRTTATAASVGRKAIESELPQIILVELDCYPDSSLSIDYLLRLIQDITSSPVIDKRGLDWSAQEQLNQFSQAIQDQQQSIYLVDHGSCVDAVAARLVDRYVLITDKSSISQPKVLAPFDVVRLWPETQAKPSAPDQPERLRNARQVYNLRRGNDRDARRAVRNILGIGNALVLGGGGAKGFAHVGVLKAFAERGFEDIDIIYGVSIGAFVGGLLAIEKSWEDIYSAMVSIFAEGSPYALSLPVHSVFSYGKDLLRIRDLFGDQDISDAWIPFVPGSVDITNNVMRFWHAGPMFDCVLASMSIPGLAPPVRMGDGSYNVDGCVLNNLPVAQARTTSRGRLVAVSLEKGFGPPAPLSSTTNKVFKFLASANFANNNLPLVSDVITHSLLCTTRMRFKEEAKYSDVFIAPDTSAYGILDWKSHREIMEEGYVQGMSATL
;
A
#
# COMPACT_ATOMS: atom_id res chain seq x y z
N MET A 1 15.40 -44.56 -3.14
CA MET A 1 14.73 -43.26 -2.98
C MET A 1 14.16 -42.82 -4.33
N ASN A 2 12.93 -42.30 -4.37
CA ASN A 2 12.32 -41.75 -5.58
C ASN A 2 13.19 -40.59 -6.11
N PRO A 3 13.50 -40.50 -7.44
CA PRO A 3 14.34 -39.43 -8.01
C PRO A 3 13.81 -38.01 -7.70
N LEU A 4 12.51 -37.82 -7.66
CA LEU A 4 11.89 -36.54 -7.30
C LEU A 4 12.17 -36.15 -5.84
N LEU A 5 12.08 -37.10 -4.91
CA LEU A 5 12.41 -36.88 -3.51
C LEU A 5 13.90 -36.57 -3.33
N ALA A 6 14.78 -37.26 -4.06
CA ALA A 6 16.21 -36.98 -4.02
C ALA A 6 16.53 -35.55 -4.47
N SER A 7 15.87 -35.08 -5.52
CA SER A 7 15.99 -33.70 -5.99
C SER A 7 15.51 -32.69 -4.93
N ALA A 8 14.35 -32.95 -4.30
CA ALA A 8 13.78 -32.07 -3.29
C ALA A 8 14.67 -31.98 -2.03
N PHE A 9 15.22 -33.09 -1.56
CA PHE A 9 16.16 -33.08 -0.43
C PHE A 9 17.46 -32.35 -0.75
N LYS A 10 17.99 -32.49 -1.96
CA LYS A 10 19.17 -31.74 -2.41
C LYS A 10 18.91 -30.25 -2.54
N ALA A 11 17.74 -29.88 -3.02
CA ALA A 11 17.31 -28.47 -3.18
C ALA A 11 16.97 -27.81 -1.84
N SER A 12 16.65 -28.59 -0.80
CA SER A 12 16.30 -28.08 0.52
C SER A 12 17.56 -27.66 1.30
N PRO A 13 17.70 -26.36 1.67
CA PRO A 13 18.79 -25.92 2.55
C PRO A 13 18.81 -26.68 3.87
N LEU A 14 17.63 -27.08 4.36
CA LEU A 14 17.46 -27.78 5.63
C LEU A 14 17.77 -29.28 5.50
N PHE A 15 17.09 -30.01 4.60
CA PHE A 15 17.24 -31.47 4.50
C PHE A 15 18.53 -31.91 3.84
N SER A 16 19.22 -31.03 3.10
CA SER A 16 20.59 -31.33 2.63
C SER A 16 21.57 -31.56 3.79
N LEU A 17 21.29 -30.97 4.97
CA LEU A 17 22.09 -31.14 6.20
C LEU A 17 21.79 -32.43 6.98
N ALA A 18 20.76 -33.17 6.59
CA ALA A 18 20.35 -34.45 7.21
C ALA A 18 20.05 -35.51 6.13
N ALA A 19 20.74 -35.45 4.99
CA ALA A 19 20.48 -36.29 3.83
C ALA A 19 20.54 -37.79 4.17
N ASP A 20 21.52 -38.23 5.00
CA ASP A 20 21.70 -39.63 5.41
C ASP A 20 20.52 -40.12 6.26
N VAL A 21 19.90 -39.26 7.06
CA VAL A 21 18.75 -39.59 7.90
C VAL A 21 17.53 -39.84 7.05
N VAL A 22 17.23 -38.92 6.12
CA VAL A 22 16.03 -38.98 5.29
C VAL A 22 16.12 -39.95 4.12
N ALA A 23 17.34 -40.36 3.72
CA ALA A 23 17.54 -41.28 2.61
C ALA A 23 16.88 -42.65 2.83
N ASN A 24 16.73 -43.08 4.10
CA ASN A 24 16.15 -44.35 4.49
C ASN A 24 14.67 -44.26 4.87
N GLU A 25 14.08 -43.10 4.82
CA GLU A 25 12.66 -42.88 5.19
C GLU A 25 11.72 -43.21 4.03
N GLN A 26 10.63 -43.90 4.34
CA GLN A 26 9.50 -44.08 3.42
C GLN A 26 8.50 -42.96 3.64
N LEU A 27 8.63 -41.90 2.84
CA LEU A 27 7.74 -40.74 2.93
C LEU A 27 6.51 -40.91 2.03
N ARG A 28 5.36 -40.51 2.52
CA ARG A 28 4.12 -40.47 1.76
C ARG A 28 4.15 -39.25 0.84
N LEU A 29 3.93 -39.48 -0.47
CA LEU A 29 3.71 -38.41 -1.44
C LEU A 29 2.23 -38.09 -1.54
N ILE A 30 1.91 -36.80 -1.48
CA ILE A 30 0.55 -36.26 -1.61
C ILE A 30 0.54 -35.38 -2.84
N HIS A 31 -0.45 -35.59 -3.72
CA HIS A 31 -0.70 -34.78 -4.89
C HIS A 31 -1.81 -33.79 -4.57
N VAL A 32 -1.62 -32.52 -4.89
CA VAL A 32 -2.58 -31.42 -4.67
C VAL A 32 -2.78 -30.73 -6.01
N GLY A 33 -4.00 -30.73 -6.50
CA GLY A 33 -4.35 -30.09 -7.77
C GLY A 33 -4.30 -28.58 -7.68
N SER A 34 -4.01 -27.93 -8.82
CA SER A 34 -3.98 -26.47 -8.90
C SER A 34 -5.30 -25.84 -8.40
N GLY A 35 -5.19 -24.95 -7.43
CA GLY A 35 -6.30 -24.28 -6.74
C GLY A 35 -6.83 -25.02 -5.51
N GLU A 36 -6.37 -26.23 -5.22
CA GLU A 36 -6.74 -26.97 -4.02
C GLU A 36 -5.89 -26.56 -2.82
N ALA A 37 -6.47 -26.64 -1.62
CA ALA A 37 -5.76 -26.40 -0.37
C ALA A 37 -5.10 -27.69 0.14
N LEU A 38 -3.84 -27.62 0.50
CA LEU A 38 -3.16 -28.68 1.24
C LEU A 38 -3.61 -28.69 2.71
N PHE A 39 -3.76 -27.51 3.30
CA PHE A 39 -4.35 -27.25 4.62
C PHE A 39 -4.81 -25.80 4.72
N ALA A 40 -5.74 -25.52 5.64
CA ALA A 40 -6.26 -24.19 5.92
C ALA A 40 -5.69 -23.61 7.22
N GLU A 41 -5.66 -22.28 7.34
CA GLU A 41 -5.37 -21.57 8.58
C GLU A 41 -6.36 -21.99 9.67
N GLY A 42 -5.83 -22.32 10.85
CA GLY A 42 -6.63 -22.83 11.99
C GLY A 42 -6.77 -24.36 12.04
N ASP A 43 -6.38 -25.09 11.00
CA ASP A 43 -6.41 -26.56 11.02
C ASP A 43 -5.43 -27.13 12.05
N ALA A 44 -5.72 -28.32 12.60
CA ALA A 44 -4.78 -29.04 13.44
C ALA A 44 -3.56 -29.52 12.63
N GLY A 45 -2.35 -29.17 13.07
CA GLY A 45 -1.10 -29.46 12.35
C GLY A 45 -0.35 -30.65 12.93
N GLN A 46 -0.48 -31.86 12.33
CA GLN A 46 0.21 -33.07 12.79
C GLN A 46 1.43 -33.47 11.95
N SER A 47 1.63 -32.87 10.80
CA SER A 47 2.74 -33.17 9.87
C SER A 47 3.29 -31.89 9.27
N ALA A 48 4.56 -31.87 8.88
CA ALA A 48 5.12 -30.88 7.98
C ALA A 48 5.16 -31.44 6.55
N TYR A 49 5.40 -30.60 5.57
CA TYR A 49 5.41 -30.99 4.16
C TYR A 49 6.62 -30.39 3.46
N LEU A 50 7.38 -31.25 2.77
CA LEU A 50 8.45 -30.84 1.87
C LEU A 50 7.90 -30.74 0.44
N VAL A 51 8.04 -29.61 -0.21
CA VAL A 51 7.63 -29.45 -1.60
C VAL A 51 8.58 -30.22 -2.52
N VAL A 52 8.03 -31.15 -3.30
CA VAL A 52 8.76 -32.02 -4.23
C VAL A 52 8.63 -31.54 -5.67
N SER A 53 7.51 -30.94 -6.03
CA SER A 53 7.33 -30.28 -7.33
C SER A 53 6.16 -29.29 -7.25
N GLY A 54 6.15 -28.32 -8.15
CA GLY A 54 5.11 -27.28 -8.22
C GLY A 54 5.35 -26.13 -7.26
N VAL A 55 4.35 -25.26 -7.15
CA VAL A 55 4.38 -24.03 -6.35
C VAL A 55 3.14 -23.96 -5.46
N LEU A 56 3.34 -23.83 -4.15
CA LEU A 56 2.29 -23.54 -3.16
C LEU A 56 2.33 -22.06 -2.78
N GLY A 57 1.17 -21.44 -2.69
CA GLY A 57 0.99 -20.12 -2.07
C GLY A 57 0.63 -20.28 -0.60
N LEU A 58 1.31 -19.54 0.27
CA LEU A 58 1.00 -19.45 1.69
C LEU A 58 0.22 -18.17 1.95
N TYR A 59 -1.00 -18.31 2.45
CA TYR A 59 -1.95 -17.21 2.65
C TYR A 59 -2.29 -17.04 4.12
N ARG A 60 -2.44 -15.79 4.53
CA ARG A 60 -3.01 -15.42 5.82
C ARG A 60 -4.22 -14.55 5.63
N ARG A 61 -5.18 -14.69 6.54
CA ARG A 61 -6.35 -13.82 6.60
C ARG A 61 -6.02 -12.57 7.39
N ASP A 62 -6.20 -11.42 6.77
CA ASP A 62 -6.16 -10.16 7.51
C ASP A 62 -7.39 -10.04 8.39
N ALA A 63 -7.19 -9.93 9.70
CA ALA A 63 -8.27 -9.83 10.68
C ALA A 63 -9.16 -8.59 10.47
N ALA A 64 -8.62 -7.50 9.91
CA ALA A 64 -9.34 -6.25 9.70
C ALA A 64 -10.15 -6.25 8.39
N SER A 65 -9.55 -6.68 7.29
CA SER A 65 -10.18 -6.67 5.96
C SER A 65 -10.87 -7.98 5.60
N GLN A 66 -10.62 -9.06 6.34
CA GLN A 66 -11.09 -10.43 6.05
C GLN A 66 -10.64 -10.95 4.67
N VAL A 67 -9.60 -10.35 4.10
CA VAL A 67 -9.02 -10.74 2.81
C VAL A 67 -7.81 -11.62 3.04
N ASP A 68 -7.74 -12.72 2.29
CA ASP A 68 -6.56 -13.60 2.30
C ASP A 68 -5.46 -12.97 1.43
N TRP A 69 -4.28 -12.80 1.99
CA TRP A 69 -3.13 -12.26 1.27
C TRP A 69 -1.99 -13.27 1.20
N LEU A 70 -1.38 -13.38 0.00
CA LEU A 70 -0.21 -14.22 -0.25
C LEU A 70 1.02 -13.58 0.37
N PHE A 71 1.62 -14.21 1.37
CA PHE A 71 2.82 -13.68 2.02
C PHE A 71 4.11 -14.44 1.64
N ARG A 72 3.99 -15.66 1.10
CA ARG A 72 5.14 -16.47 0.69
C ARG A 72 4.72 -17.50 -0.36
N ARG A 73 5.64 -17.82 -1.28
CA ARG A 73 5.56 -18.99 -2.13
C ARG A 73 6.51 -20.08 -1.63
N ALA A 74 6.03 -21.30 -1.60
CA ALA A 74 6.85 -22.49 -1.31
C ALA A 74 7.08 -23.27 -2.61
N VAL A 75 8.34 -23.50 -2.93
CA VAL A 75 8.82 -24.15 -4.16
C VAL A 75 9.62 -25.42 -3.82
N LEU A 76 10.14 -26.09 -4.82
CA LEU A 76 10.98 -27.29 -4.65
C LEU A 76 11.98 -27.13 -3.48
N GLY A 77 11.96 -28.07 -2.53
CA GLY A 77 12.83 -28.07 -1.35
C GLY A 77 12.36 -27.21 -0.17
N SER A 78 11.25 -26.47 -0.31
CA SER A 78 10.66 -25.71 0.81
C SER A 78 9.98 -26.64 1.82
N LEU A 79 10.27 -26.45 3.12
CA LEU A 79 9.51 -27.06 4.22
C LEU A 79 8.41 -26.09 4.65
N ILE A 80 7.20 -26.61 4.86
CA ILE A 80 6.03 -25.85 5.30
C ILE A 80 5.24 -26.60 6.37
N GLY A 81 4.52 -25.84 7.22
CA GLY A 81 3.68 -26.39 8.28
C GLY A 81 4.44 -26.91 9.50
N GLU A 82 5.75 -26.69 9.57
CA GLU A 82 6.63 -27.08 10.67
C GLU A 82 6.29 -26.35 11.98
N LEU A 83 5.84 -25.10 11.90
CA LEU A 83 5.52 -24.27 13.08
C LEU A 83 4.42 -24.91 13.95
N ALA A 84 3.41 -25.51 13.34
CA ALA A 84 2.31 -26.16 14.06
C ALA A 84 2.78 -27.37 14.86
N ILE A 85 3.84 -28.07 14.40
CA ILE A 85 4.43 -29.22 15.11
C ILE A 85 5.22 -28.76 16.33
N PHE A 86 6.05 -27.70 16.18
CA PHE A 86 6.95 -27.24 17.25
C PHE A 86 6.25 -26.39 18.30
N ALA A 87 5.23 -25.62 17.91
CA ALA A 87 4.49 -24.76 18.82
C ALA A 87 3.28 -25.46 19.47
N ASP A 88 2.90 -26.65 18.98
CA ASP A 88 1.65 -27.33 19.34
C ASP A 88 0.43 -26.41 19.14
N GLU A 89 0.46 -25.63 18.05
CA GLU A 89 -0.55 -24.64 17.68
C GLU A 89 -1.24 -25.04 16.36
N PRO A 90 -2.45 -24.54 16.10
CA PRO A 90 -3.08 -24.67 14.79
C PRO A 90 -2.23 -24.10 13.66
N ARG A 91 -2.53 -24.48 12.40
CA ARG A 91 -1.88 -23.92 11.21
C ARG A 91 -1.97 -22.39 11.22
N SER A 92 -0.83 -21.73 11.15
CA SER A 92 -0.74 -20.26 11.16
C SER A 92 -1.03 -19.60 9.82
N ALA A 93 -1.32 -20.39 8.78
CA ALA A 93 -1.59 -19.95 7.42
C ALA A 93 -2.27 -21.05 6.62
N SER A 94 -2.95 -20.70 5.52
CA SER A 94 -3.45 -21.65 4.51
C SER A 94 -2.38 -21.90 3.45
N ALA A 95 -2.25 -23.15 2.99
CA ALA A 95 -1.39 -23.54 1.88
C ALA A 95 -2.23 -23.98 0.68
N ILE A 96 -2.22 -23.20 -0.40
CA ILE A 96 -3.04 -23.43 -1.61
C ILE A 96 -2.10 -23.70 -2.79
N ALA A 97 -2.39 -24.71 -3.57
CA ALA A 97 -1.63 -25.05 -4.76
C ALA A 97 -1.84 -24.02 -5.88
N LEU A 98 -0.79 -23.31 -6.27
CA LEU A 98 -0.82 -22.39 -7.41
C LEU A 98 -0.70 -23.14 -8.74
N THR A 99 0.04 -24.25 -8.74
CA THR A 99 0.16 -25.22 -9.84
C THR A 99 -0.20 -26.59 -9.32
N ASP A 100 -0.14 -27.64 -10.15
CA ASP A 100 -0.16 -29.00 -9.62
C ASP A 100 1.09 -29.23 -8.77
N VAL A 101 0.90 -29.71 -7.56
CA VAL A 101 1.96 -29.84 -6.55
C VAL A 101 2.07 -31.27 -6.05
N VAL A 102 3.31 -31.70 -5.85
CA VAL A 102 3.60 -32.91 -5.07
C VAL A 102 4.36 -32.51 -3.81
N VAL A 103 3.86 -32.95 -2.66
CA VAL A 103 4.55 -32.76 -1.38
C VAL A 103 4.88 -34.12 -0.74
N ALA A 104 5.97 -34.18 0.00
CA ALA A 104 6.30 -35.31 0.85
C ALA A 104 5.88 -34.97 2.29
N GLU A 105 5.07 -35.82 2.89
CA GLU A 105 4.63 -35.69 4.27
C GLU A 105 5.76 -36.08 5.23
N ILE A 106 6.13 -35.17 6.13
CA ILE A 106 7.18 -35.31 7.12
C ILE A 106 6.55 -35.43 8.50
N SER A 107 6.60 -36.58 9.10
CA SER A 107 6.09 -36.80 10.45
C SER A 107 6.96 -36.12 11.52
N PRO A 108 6.41 -35.82 12.71
CA PRO A 108 7.20 -35.33 13.84
C PRO A 108 8.37 -36.24 14.21
N ALA A 109 8.19 -37.56 14.09
CA ALA A 109 9.25 -38.53 14.38
C ALA A 109 10.44 -38.45 13.40
N VAL A 110 10.17 -38.16 12.11
CA VAL A 110 11.24 -37.93 11.13
C VAL A 110 11.98 -36.63 11.42
N LEU A 111 11.26 -35.56 11.70
CA LEU A 111 11.87 -34.27 12.08
C LEU A 111 12.73 -34.42 13.35
N GLN A 112 12.25 -35.13 14.36
CA GLN A 112 12.98 -35.35 15.60
C GLN A 112 14.28 -36.12 15.34
N ARG A 113 14.27 -37.16 14.51
CA ARG A 113 15.50 -37.90 14.13
C ARG A 113 16.49 -36.97 13.41
N CYS A 114 16.04 -36.09 12.53
CA CYS A 114 16.92 -35.14 11.87
C CYS A 114 17.56 -34.18 12.88
N ILE A 115 16.80 -33.71 13.88
CA ILE A 115 17.30 -32.85 14.95
C ILE A 115 18.35 -33.58 15.80
N ASP A 116 18.05 -34.80 16.21
CA ASP A 116 18.92 -35.59 17.12
C ASP A 116 20.24 -36.01 16.43
N GLN A 117 20.22 -36.25 15.12
CA GLN A 117 21.38 -36.76 14.38
C GLN A 117 22.17 -35.68 13.63
N SER A 118 21.61 -34.47 13.43
CA SER A 118 22.30 -33.39 12.74
C SER A 118 22.18 -32.06 13.49
N PRO A 119 23.19 -31.64 14.27
CA PRO A 119 23.22 -30.32 14.90
C PRO A 119 23.08 -29.17 13.89
N ALA A 120 23.62 -29.31 12.68
CA ALA A 120 23.50 -28.32 11.61
C ALA A 120 22.05 -28.17 11.13
N PHE A 121 21.31 -29.29 11.01
CA PHE A 121 19.89 -29.28 10.71
C PHE A 121 19.11 -28.54 11.80
N CYS A 122 19.40 -28.82 13.08
CA CYS A 122 18.74 -28.14 14.19
C CYS A 122 18.98 -26.64 14.18
N GLN A 123 20.22 -26.19 13.95
CA GLN A 123 20.53 -24.75 13.88
C GLN A 123 19.82 -24.07 12.71
N GLU A 124 19.81 -24.68 11.54
CA GLU A 124 19.13 -24.11 10.36
C GLU A 124 17.61 -24.11 10.52
N LEU A 125 17.04 -25.14 11.14
CA LEU A 125 15.62 -25.21 11.47
C LEU A 125 15.22 -24.08 12.42
N LEU A 126 15.98 -23.86 13.49
CA LEU A 126 15.75 -22.74 14.41
C LEU A 126 15.85 -21.39 13.71
N ARG A 127 16.82 -21.21 12.81
CA ARG A 127 16.99 -20.00 12.03
C ARG A 127 15.76 -19.74 11.11
N THR A 128 15.31 -20.76 10.40
CA THR A 128 14.17 -20.66 9.47
C THR A 128 12.86 -20.45 10.19
N THR A 129 12.62 -21.16 11.31
CA THR A 129 11.41 -21.00 12.12
C THR A 129 11.36 -19.64 12.84
N ALA A 130 12.49 -19.16 13.38
CA ALA A 130 12.58 -17.83 13.96
C ALA A 130 12.31 -16.73 12.92
N THR A 131 12.83 -16.91 11.69
CA THR A 131 12.54 -16.02 10.57
C THR A 131 11.06 -16.07 10.21
N ALA A 132 10.47 -17.25 10.06
CA ALA A 132 9.04 -17.41 9.75
C ALA A 132 8.13 -16.82 10.83
N ALA A 133 8.47 -17.01 12.11
CA ALA A 133 7.75 -16.40 13.24
C ALA A 133 7.90 -14.88 13.28
N SER A 134 9.07 -14.35 12.89
CA SER A 134 9.31 -12.90 12.81
C SER A 134 8.60 -12.26 11.61
N VAL A 135 8.50 -12.96 10.48
CA VAL A 135 7.71 -12.56 9.31
C VAL A 135 6.24 -12.43 9.69
N GLY A 136 5.73 -13.26 10.60
CA GLY A 136 4.39 -13.11 11.16
C GLY A 136 4.16 -11.81 11.92
N ARG A 137 5.20 -11.16 12.45
CA ARG A 137 5.16 -9.84 13.09
C ARG A 137 5.61 -8.70 12.16
N LYS A 138 6.40 -9.02 11.11
CA LYS A 138 6.86 -8.09 10.07
C LYS A 138 6.02 -8.14 8.79
N ALA A 139 4.84 -8.73 8.84
CA ALA A 139 3.98 -9.05 7.69
C ALA A 139 3.45 -7.85 6.89
N ILE A 140 3.97 -6.66 7.12
CA ILE A 140 3.66 -5.45 6.35
C ILE A 140 4.60 -5.29 5.14
N GLU A 141 5.72 -6.00 5.11
CA GLU A 141 6.62 -5.93 3.98
C GLU A 141 6.20 -6.95 2.90
N SER A 142 5.48 -6.50 1.86
CA SER A 142 5.25 -7.33 0.67
C SER A 142 6.58 -7.73 0.04
N GLU A 143 6.72 -8.96 -0.42
CA GLU A 143 7.85 -9.32 -1.27
C GLU A 143 7.80 -8.51 -2.58
N LEU A 144 8.96 -8.21 -3.18
CA LEU A 144 9.00 -7.64 -4.51
C LEU A 144 8.29 -8.60 -5.49
N PRO A 145 7.53 -8.07 -6.46
CA PRO A 145 6.90 -8.92 -7.46
C PRO A 145 7.98 -9.69 -8.22
N GLN A 146 7.86 -11.01 -8.27
CA GLN A 146 8.82 -11.86 -8.98
C GLN A 146 8.46 -12.00 -10.45
N ILE A 147 7.16 -12.16 -10.74
CA ILE A 147 6.66 -12.27 -12.11
C ILE A 147 5.82 -11.04 -12.43
N ILE A 148 6.33 -10.22 -13.35
CA ILE A 148 5.62 -9.04 -13.88
C ILE A 148 5.28 -9.32 -15.33
N LEU A 149 4.00 -9.31 -15.66
CA LEU A 149 3.51 -9.44 -17.03
C LEU A 149 3.08 -8.07 -17.54
N VAL A 150 3.65 -7.63 -18.64
CA VAL A 150 3.37 -6.34 -19.27
C VAL A 150 2.69 -6.58 -20.62
N GLU A 151 1.42 -6.20 -20.72
CA GLU A 151 0.63 -6.24 -21.94
C GLU A 151 0.64 -4.87 -22.60
N LEU A 152 0.89 -4.84 -23.91
CA LEU A 152 0.98 -3.61 -24.70
C LEU A 152 -0.25 -3.46 -25.59
N ASP A 153 -1.10 -2.46 -25.29
CA ASP A 153 -2.28 -2.06 -26.09
C ASP A 153 -2.09 -0.64 -26.62
N CYS A 154 -1.09 -0.46 -27.50
CA CYS A 154 -0.69 0.84 -28.00
C CYS A 154 -0.75 0.92 -29.53
N TYR A 155 -0.87 2.14 -30.06
CA TYR A 155 -0.71 2.38 -31.48
C TYR A 155 0.78 2.22 -31.91
N PRO A 156 1.05 1.89 -33.20
CA PRO A 156 2.44 1.66 -33.68
C PRO A 156 3.40 2.84 -33.46
N ASP A 157 2.90 4.06 -33.51
CA ASP A 157 3.67 5.30 -33.29
C ASP A 157 4.10 5.51 -31.83
N SER A 158 3.61 4.70 -30.90
CA SER A 158 4.06 4.70 -29.50
C SER A 158 5.26 3.79 -29.22
N SER A 159 5.78 3.10 -30.23
CA SER A 159 6.92 2.15 -30.09
C SER A 159 8.15 2.78 -29.43
N LEU A 160 8.52 4.00 -29.78
CA LEU A 160 9.66 4.70 -29.19
C LEU A 160 9.51 4.93 -27.66
N SER A 161 8.28 5.21 -27.21
CA SER A 161 7.99 5.36 -25.77
C SER A 161 8.09 4.03 -25.04
N ILE A 162 7.67 2.95 -25.68
CA ILE A 162 7.77 1.59 -25.14
C ILE A 162 9.23 1.17 -25.05
N ASP A 163 10.02 1.34 -26.13
CA ASP A 163 11.45 1.02 -26.15
C ASP A 163 12.23 1.82 -25.10
N TYR A 164 11.82 3.07 -24.85
CA TYR A 164 12.38 3.88 -23.79
C TYR A 164 12.07 3.31 -22.42
N LEU A 165 10.82 2.93 -22.14
CA LEU A 165 10.43 2.29 -20.87
C LEU A 165 11.19 0.98 -20.64
N LEU A 166 11.38 0.16 -21.66
CA LEU A 166 12.11 -1.09 -21.57
C LEU A 166 13.59 -0.87 -21.21
N ARG A 167 14.24 0.10 -21.86
CA ARG A 167 15.62 0.50 -21.52
C ARG A 167 15.69 1.00 -20.07
N LEU A 168 14.74 1.81 -19.66
CA LEU A 168 14.70 2.35 -18.31
C LEU A 168 14.49 1.24 -17.25
N ILE A 169 13.68 0.21 -17.54
CA ILE A 169 13.56 -0.97 -16.70
C ILE A 169 14.92 -1.64 -16.54
N GLN A 170 15.67 -1.85 -17.63
CA GLN A 170 17.00 -2.45 -17.62
C GLN A 170 18.02 -1.62 -16.87
N ASP A 171 17.92 -0.28 -16.95
CA ASP A 171 18.81 0.66 -16.23
C ASP A 171 18.55 0.67 -14.72
N ILE A 172 17.28 0.52 -14.32
CA ILE A 172 16.88 0.58 -12.90
C ILE A 172 17.09 -0.77 -12.20
N THR A 173 16.95 -1.87 -12.93
CA THR A 173 17.02 -3.23 -12.36
C THR A 173 17.86 -4.15 -13.24
N SER A 174 18.50 -5.14 -12.61
CA SER A 174 19.14 -6.25 -13.33
C SER A 174 18.15 -7.35 -13.75
N SER A 175 16.85 -7.12 -13.57
CA SER A 175 15.81 -8.11 -13.89
C SER A 175 15.74 -8.37 -15.41
N PRO A 176 15.69 -9.62 -15.84
CA PRO A 176 15.56 -9.94 -17.26
C PRO A 176 14.21 -9.46 -17.80
N VAL A 177 14.26 -8.80 -18.95
CA VAL A 177 13.08 -8.46 -19.75
C VAL A 177 12.99 -9.48 -20.90
N ILE A 178 11.92 -10.27 -20.90
CA ILE A 178 11.71 -11.38 -21.84
C ILE A 178 10.59 -10.97 -22.79
N ASP A 179 10.95 -10.68 -24.03
CA ASP A 179 10.00 -10.28 -25.07
C ASP A 179 9.34 -11.50 -25.70
N LYS A 180 8.04 -11.62 -25.54
CA LYS A 180 7.19 -12.69 -26.09
C LYS A 180 6.20 -12.18 -27.14
N ARG A 181 6.32 -10.94 -27.57
CA ARG A 181 5.44 -10.35 -28.59
C ARG A 181 5.61 -11.08 -29.93
N GLY A 182 4.48 -11.32 -30.59
CA GLY A 182 4.46 -12.03 -31.89
C GLY A 182 4.87 -13.50 -31.83
N LEU A 183 5.08 -14.07 -30.65
CA LEU A 183 5.47 -15.47 -30.46
C LEU A 183 4.28 -16.31 -30.00
N ASP A 184 4.21 -17.56 -30.51
CA ASP A 184 3.33 -18.58 -29.94
C ASP A 184 3.98 -19.08 -28.64
N TRP A 185 3.38 -18.72 -27.52
CA TRP A 185 3.89 -19.03 -26.19
C TRP A 185 2.94 -19.98 -25.50
N SER A 186 3.25 -21.27 -25.57
CA SER A 186 2.39 -22.33 -25.05
C SER A 186 2.20 -22.26 -23.52
N ALA A 187 1.07 -22.76 -23.03
CA ALA A 187 0.74 -22.82 -21.60
C ALA A 187 1.84 -23.52 -20.78
N GLN A 188 2.41 -24.60 -21.31
CA GLN A 188 3.47 -25.35 -20.62
C GLN A 188 4.79 -24.54 -20.53
N GLU A 189 5.14 -23.77 -21.56
CA GLU A 189 6.31 -22.91 -21.54
C GLU A 189 6.13 -21.75 -20.57
N GLN A 190 4.93 -21.14 -20.53
CA GLN A 190 4.58 -20.10 -19.55
C GLN A 190 4.78 -20.62 -18.13
N LEU A 191 4.18 -21.77 -17.81
CA LEU A 191 4.25 -22.39 -16.50
C LEU A 191 5.69 -22.73 -16.09
N ASN A 192 6.47 -23.32 -17.00
CA ASN A 192 7.86 -23.67 -16.74
C ASN A 192 8.72 -22.43 -16.47
N GLN A 193 8.60 -21.39 -17.30
CA GLN A 193 9.40 -20.17 -17.16
C GLN A 193 9.04 -19.41 -15.88
N PHE A 194 7.76 -19.28 -15.53
CA PHE A 194 7.34 -18.62 -14.31
C PHE A 194 7.79 -19.40 -13.06
N SER A 195 7.58 -20.72 -13.08
CA SER A 195 8.03 -21.58 -11.95
C SER A 195 9.54 -21.52 -11.75
N GLN A 196 10.32 -21.50 -12.83
CA GLN A 196 11.78 -21.38 -12.75
C GLN A 196 12.20 -20.03 -12.17
N ALA A 197 11.61 -18.92 -12.64
CA ALA A 197 11.92 -17.59 -12.11
C ALA A 197 11.60 -17.46 -10.60
N ILE A 198 10.48 -18.07 -10.16
CA ILE A 198 10.12 -18.12 -8.74
C ILE A 198 11.12 -18.96 -7.95
N GLN A 199 11.53 -20.10 -8.49
CA GLN A 199 12.51 -20.99 -7.85
C GLN A 199 13.88 -20.32 -7.70
N ASP A 200 14.29 -19.57 -8.72
CA ASP A 200 15.56 -18.83 -8.73
C ASP A 200 15.50 -17.54 -7.90
N GLN A 201 14.31 -17.20 -7.36
CA GLN A 201 14.02 -15.96 -6.64
C GLN A 201 14.39 -14.70 -7.46
N GLN A 202 14.24 -14.81 -8.78
CA GLN A 202 14.58 -13.76 -9.72
C GLN A 202 13.33 -13.02 -10.17
N GLN A 203 13.31 -11.68 -10.02
CA GLN A 203 12.30 -10.85 -10.64
C GLN A 203 12.47 -10.91 -12.16
N SER A 204 11.40 -11.25 -12.87
CA SER A 204 11.37 -11.38 -14.34
C SER A 204 10.18 -10.65 -14.93
N ILE A 205 10.41 -9.96 -16.03
CA ILE A 205 9.41 -9.14 -16.71
C ILE A 205 9.15 -9.73 -18.08
N TYR A 206 7.88 -10.06 -18.36
CA TYR A 206 7.45 -10.67 -19.61
C TYR A 206 6.60 -9.68 -20.40
N LEU A 207 6.96 -9.43 -21.65
CA LEU A 207 6.22 -8.55 -22.56
C LEU A 207 5.36 -9.40 -23.49
N VAL A 208 4.08 -9.03 -23.60
CA VAL A 208 3.12 -9.71 -24.46
C VAL A 208 2.30 -8.70 -25.26
N ASP A 209 1.78 -9.13 -26.42
CA ASP A 209 0.84 -8.33 -27.20
C ASP A 209 -0.54 -8.29 -26.52
N HIS A 210 -1.30 -7.24 -26.82
CA HIS A 210 -2.68 -7.14 -26.37
C HIS A 210 -3.53 -8.32 -26.85
N GLY A 211 -4.26 -8.90 -25.90
CA GLY A 211 -5.11 -10.06 -26.14
C GLY A 211 -4.36 -11.39 -26.22
N SER A 212 -3.04 -11.42 -25.98
CA SER A 212 -2.31 -12.68 -25.80
C SER A 212 -2.96 -13.51 -24.71
N CYS A 213 -3.11 -14.80 -24.97
CA CYS A 213 -3.71 -15.71 -24.00
C CYS A 213 -2.65 -16.12 -22.98
N VAL A 214 -2.79 -15.65 -21.74
CA VAL A 214 -2.04 -16.21 -20.62
C VAL A 214 -2.86 -17.36 -20.06
N ASP A 215 -2.22 -18.52 -19.93
CA ASP A 215 -2.87 -19.70 -19.38
C ASP A 215 -3.38 -19.45 -17.95
N ALA A 216 -4.55 -19.99 -17.63
CA ALA A 216 -5.20 -19.72 -16.33
C ALA A 216 -4.40 -20.21 -15.13
N VAL A 217 -3.61 -21.29 -15.29
CA VAL A 217 -2.73 -21.80 -14.23
C VAL A 217 -1.48 -20.94 -14.14
N ALA A 218 -0.85 -20.61 -15.27
CA ALA A 218 0.32 -19.74 -15.31
C ALA A 218 -0.01 -18.32 -14.77
N ALA A 219 -1.21 -17.81 -15.03
CA ALA A 219 -1.67 -16.52 -14.52
C ALA A 219 -1.69 -16.43 -12.98
N ARG A 220 -1.85 -17.55 -12.28
CA ARG A 220 -1.77 -17.60 -10.80
C ARG A 220 -0.36 -17.34 -10.26
N LEU A 221 0.66 -17.50 -11.10
CA LEU A 221 2.04 -17.24 -10.75
C LEU A 221 2.45 -15.78 -10.99
N VAL A 222 1.63 -15.01 -11.72
CA VAL A 222 1.89 -13.59 -12.00
C VAL A 222 1.58 -12.75 -10.75
N ASP A 223 2.58 -12.02 -10.26
CA ASP A 223 2.41 -11.11 -9.12
C ASP A 223 1.80 -9.78 -9.53
N ARG A 224 2.18 -9.33 -10.73
CA ARG A 224 1.77 -8.02 -11.23
C ARG A 224 1.47 -8.09 -12.71
N TYR A 225 0.25 -7.75 -13.06
CA TYR A 225 -0.18 -7.56 -14.43
C TYR A 225 -0.24 -6.07 -14.73
N VAL A 226 0.40 -5.62 -15.81
CA VAL A 226 0.49 -4.21 -16.20
C VAL A 226 0.01 -4.06 -17.64
N LEU A 227 -1.02 -3.24 -17.84
CA LEU A 227 -1.47 -2.85 -19.16
C LEU A 227 -0.88 -1.48 -19.51
N ILE A 228 -0.10 -1.38 -20.57
CA ILE A 228 0.37 -0.11 -21.11
C ILE A 228 -0.50 0.25 -22.32
N THR A 229 -1.12 1.43 -22.28
CA THR A 229 -2.03 1.88 -23.35
C THR A 229 -1.94 3.38 -23.60
N ASP A 230 -2.12 3.76 -24.86
CA ASP A 230 -2.30 5.15 -25.31
C ASP A 230 -3.71 5.38 -25.87
N LYS A 231 -4.58 4.38 -25.75
CA LYS A 231 -5.96 4.44 -26.25
C LYS A 231 -6.89 5.12 -25.25
N SER A 232 -7.84 5.88 -25.78
CA SER A 232 -8.90 6.52 -24.98
C SER A 232 -9.87 5.49 -24.37
N SER A 233 -10.02 4.32 -24.98
CA SER A 233 -10.82 3.22 -24.43
C SER A 233 -9.91 2.05 -24.04
N ILE A 234 -9.89 1.71 -22.76
CA ILE A 234 -9.12 0.56 -22.26
C ILE A 234 -9.94 -0.71 -22.49
N SER A 235 -9.35 -1.65 -23.21
CA SER A 235 -9.88 -3.02 -23.28
C SER A 235 -9.56 -3.73 -21.97
N GLN A 236 -10.53 -4.41 -21.37
CA GLN A 236 -10.22 -5.16 -20.14
C GLN A 236 -9.25 -6.29 -20.47
N PRO A 237 -8.16 -6.43 -19.69
CA PRO A 237 -7.27 -7.58 -19.83
C PRO A 237 -8.06 -8.88 -19.59
N LYS A 238 -7.70 -9.93 -20.31
CA LYS A 238 -8.34 -11.24 -20.16
C LYS A 238 -7.98 -11.97 -18.85
N VAL A 239 -7.20 -11.34 -17.99
CA VAL A 239 -6.73 -11.91 -16.72
C VAL A 239 -7.68 -11.53 -15.60
N LEU A 240 -8.05 -12.49 -14.75
CA LEU A 240 -8.93 -12.30 -13.58
C LEU A 240 -8.24 -11.65 -12.36
N ALA A 241 -6.94 -11.35 -12.44
CA ALA A 241 -6.18 -10.74 -11.35
C ALA A 241 -6.30 -9.20 -11.36
N PRO A 242 -6.12 -8.53 -10.20
CA PRO A 242 -5.97 -7.07 -10.15
C PRO A 242 -4.79 -6.65 -11.02
N PHE A 243 -4.98 -5.63 -11.85
CA PHE A 243 -3.97 -5.15 -12.79
C PHE A 243 -3.65 -3.68 -12.58
N ASP A 244 -2.46 -3.28 -12.98
CA ASP A 244 -2.05 -1.88 -13.05
C ASP A 244 -2.21 -1.37 -14.48
N VAL A 245 -2.42 -0.08 -14.64
CA VAL A 245 -2.54 0.57 -15.95
C VAL A 245 -1.51 1.69 -16.07
N VAL A 246 -0.74 1.68 -17.16
CA VAL A 246 0.10 2.83 -17.56
C VAL A 246 -0.57 3.49 -18.76
N ARG A 247 -1.04 4.73 -18.59
CA ARG A 247 -1.60 5.54 -19.67
C ARG A 247 -0.54 6.45 -20.25
N LEU A 248 -0.31 6.34 -21.56
CA LEU A 248 0.62 7.19 -22.30
C LEU A 248 -0.13 8.41 -22.83
N TRP A 249 0.32 9.59 -22.46
CA TRP A 249 -0.24 10.87 -22.87
C TRP A 249 0.71 11.61 -23.81
N PRO A 250 0.20 12.49 -24.70
CA PRO A 250 1.06 13.43 -25.43
C PRO A 250 1.92 14.26 -24.47
N GLU A 251 3.11 14.66 -24.93
CA GLU A 251 4.03 15.48 -24.14
C GLU A 251 3.38 16.79 -23.65
N THR A 252 2.53 17.39 -24.46
CA THR A 252 1.84 18.67 -24.20
C THR A 252 0.58 18.53 -23.37
N GLN A 253 0.27 17.31 -22.86
CA GLN A 253 -0.95 17.09 -22.07
C GLN A 253 -0.88 17.84 -20.74
N ALA A 254 -1.78 18.79 -20.53
CA ALA A 254 -1.81 19.61 -19.33
C ALA A 254 -2.33 18.83 -18.10
N LYS A 255 -3.32 17.96 -18.29
CA LYS A 255 -3.84 17.06 -17.26
C LYS A 255 -4.34 15.77 -17.89
N PRO A 256 -4.16 14.62 -17.23
CA PRO A 256 -4.83 13.40 -17.64
C PRO A 256 -6.34 13.59 -17.53
N SER A 257 -7.09 13.14 -18.51
CA SER A 257 -8.54 13.16 -18.46
C SER A 257 -9.07 12.09 -19.41
N ALA A 258 -9.77 11.11 -18.85
CA ALA A 258 -10.41 10.07 -19.61
C ALA A 258 -11.89 9.97 -19.18
N PRO A 259 -12.76 10.82 -19.73
CA PRO A 259 -14.14 10.97 -19.26
C PRO A 259 -15.00 9.70 -19.33
N ASP A 260 -14.62 8.73 -20.17
CA ASP A 260 -15.45 7.54 -20.43
C ASP A 260 -15.00 6.27 -19.66
N GLN A 261 -14.08 6.38 -18.65
CA GLN A 261 -13.43 5.20 -18.10
C GLN A 261 -13.59 4.88 -16.60
N PRO A 262 -14.39 5.58 -15.78
CA PRO A 262 -14.45 5.27 -14.34
C PRO A 262 -14.85 3.80 -14.07
N GLU A 263 -15.73 3.22 -14.88
CA GLU A 263 -16.19 1.84 -14.66
C GLU A 263 -15.15 0.78 -15.02
N ARG A 264 -14.36 0.99 -16.06
CA ARG A 264 -13.35 0.04 -16.54
C ARG A 264 -12.09 0.03 -15.67
N LEU A 265 -11.76 1.17 -15.07
CA LEU A 265 -10.63 1.32 -14.14
C LEU A 265 -10.96 0.91 -12.70
N ARG A 266 -12.23 0.67 -12.36
CA ARG A 266 -12.64 0.24 -11.00
C ARG A 266 -11.92 -1.03 -10.52
N ASN A 267 -11.51 -1.90 -11.45
CA ASN A 267 -10.78 -3.13 -11.16
C ASN A 267 -9.26 -2.95 -11.29
N ALA A 268 -8.79 -1.79 -11.72
CA ALA A 268 -7.36 -1.49 -11.72
C ALA A 268 -6.91 -1.24 -10.28
N ARG A 269 -5.80 -1.90 -9.89
CA ARG A 269 -5.18 -1.68 -8.59
C ARG A 269 -4.60 -0.27 -8.51
N GLN A 270 -3.90 0.17 -9.57
CA GLN A 270 -3.30 1.50 -9.67
C GLN A 270 -3.22 1.95 -11.13
N VAL A 271 -3.36 3.24 -11.35
CA VAL A 271 -3.18 3.90 -12.65
C VAL A 271 -1.96 4.83 -12.56
N TYR A 272 -1.10 4.74 -13.56
CA TYR A 272 0.08 5.58 -13.74
C TYR A 272 -0.08 6.39 -15.01
N ASN A 273 -0.03 7.70 -14.92
CA ASN A 273 -0.09 8.60 -16.06
C ASN A 273 1.32 9.03 -16.45
N LEU A 274 1.65 8.91 -17.74
CA LEU A 274 2.98 9.15 -18.27
C LEU A 274 2.88 10.03 -19.51
N ARG A 275 3.50 11.22 -19.48
CA ARG A 275 3.71 12.07 -20.67
C ARG A 275 4.85 11.49 -21.50
N ARG A 276 4.63 11.33 -22.81
CA ARG A 276 5.67 10.86 -23.73
C ARG A 276 6.86 11.82 -23.67
N GLY A 277 8.08 11.29 -23.55
CA GLY A 277 9.30 12.09 -23.45
C GLY A 277 9.59 12.67 -22.05
N ASN A 278 8.70 12.50 -21.07
CA ASN A 278 8.95 12.94 -19.71
C ASN A 278 9.67 11.85 -18.90
N ASP A 279 10.96 12.03 -18.63
CA ASP A 279 11.81 11.07 -17.92
C ASP A 279 11.33 10.83 -16.48
N ARG A 280 10.84 11.88 -15.80
CA ARG A 280 10.35 11.77 -14.43
C ARG A 280 9.11 10.90 -14.32
N ASP A 281 8.13 11.09 -15.23
CA ASP A 281 6.91 10.27 -15.26
C ASP A 281 7.27 8.81 -15.59
N ALA A 282 8.21 8.59 -16.52
CA ALA A 282 8.66 7.27 -16.92
C ALA A 282 9.36 6.54 -15.75
N ARG A 283 10.30 7.18 -15.06
CA ARG A 283 10.98 6.62 -13.88
C ARG A 283 9.98 6.30 -12.76
N ARG A 284 9.02 7.17 -12.51
CA ARG A 284 7.94 6.97 -11.54
C ARG A 284 7.14 5.71 -11.87
N ALA A 285 6.68 5.59 -13.12
CA ALA A 285 5.92 4.42 -13.56
C ALA A 285 6.73 3.12 -13.40
N VAL A 286 7.98 3.11 -13.87
CA VAL A 286 8.86 1.94 -13.79
C VAL A 286 9.14 1.55 -12.34
N ARG A 287 9.53 2.49 -11.45
CA ARG A 287 9.78 2.17 -10.04
C ARG A 287 8.55 1.59 -9.35
N ASN A 288 7.36 2.12 -9.65
CA ASN A 288 6.13 1.58 -9.10
C ASN A 288 5.80 0.18 -9.66
N ILE A 289 5.98 -0.06 -10.95
CA ILE A 289 5.79 -1.38 -11.58
C ILE A 289 6.72 -2.42 -10.93
N LEU A 290 7.96 -2.05 -10.69
CA LEU A 290 8.95 -2.92 -10.05
C LEU A 290 8.73 -3.11 -8.54
N GLY A 291 7.83 -2.36 -7.92
CA GLY A 291 7.55 -2.40 -6.48
C GLY A 291 8.58 -1.65 -5.63
N ILE A 292 9.38 -0.78 -6.23
CA ILE A 292 10.42 0.03 -5.58
C ILE A 292 10.15 1.54 -5.65
N GLY A 293 8.90 1.94 -5.89
CA GLY A 293 8.51 3.35 -5.93
C GLY A 293 8.71 4.04 -4.57
N ASN A 294 9.14 5.31 -4.59
CA ASN A 294 9.30 6.11 -3.39
C ASN A 294 7.95 6.67 -2.93
N ALA A 295 7.60 6.48 -1.66
CA ALA A 295 6.32 6.89 -1.11
C ALA A 295 6.46 8.11 -0.20
N LEU A 296 5.55 9.06 -0.34
CA LEU A 296 5.34 10.17 0.60
C LEU A 296 4.04 9.93 1.36
N VAL A 297 4.11 9.92 2.69
CA VAL A 297 2.94 9.74 3.58
C VAL A 297 2.72 11.00 4.38
N LEU A 298 1.56 11.63 4.21
CA LEU A 298 1.17 12.88 4.85
C LEU A 298 0.05 12.63 5.87
N GLY A 299 0.34 12.89 7.14
CA GLY A 299 -0.62 12.69 8.23
C GLY A 299 -1.65 13.80 8.36
N GLY A 300 -2.74 13.52 9.10
CA GLY A 300 -3.75 14.52 9.43
C GLY A 300 -3.34 15.41 10.61
N GLY A 301 -4.01 16.58 10.74
CA GLY A 301 -3.72 17.53 11.83
C GLY A 301 -4.40 18.89 11.69
N GLY A 302 -5.36 19.07 10.80
CA GLY A 302 -6.06 20.34 10.59
C GLY A 302 -5.10 21.47 10.23
N ALA A 303 -5.12 22.59 10.95
CA ALA A 303 -4.27 23.76 10.71
C ALA A 303 -2.77 23.45 10.73
N LYS A 304 -2.33 22.44 11.49
CA LYS A 304 -0.95 21.96 11.50
C LYS A 304 -0.47 21.50 10.11
N GLY A 305 -1.41 21.24 9.18
CA GLY A 305 -1.12 20.88 7.79
C GLY A 305 -0.25 21.89 7.03
N PHE A 306 -0.17 23.14 7.47
CA PHE A 306 0.78 24.11 6.92
C PHE A 306 2.24 23.65 7.07
N ALA A 307 2.56 22.80 8.06
CA ALA A 307 3.88 22.21 8.18
C ALA A 307 4.19 21.25 7.02
N HIS A 308 3.20 20.55 6.45
CA HIS A 308 3.41 19.78 5.22
C HIS A 308 3.91 20.67 4.08
N VAL A 309 3.32 21.86 3.94
CA VAL A 309 3.75 22.82 2.90
C VAL A 309 5.18 23.29 3.14
N GLY A 310 5.55 23.52 4.41
CA GLY A 310 6.95 23.83 4.79
C GLY A 310 7.93 22.71 4.40
N VAL A 311 7.55 21.45 4.64
CA VAL A 311 8.36 20.29 4.22
C VAL A 311 8.46 20.23 2.70
N LEU A 312 7.37 20.44 1.95
CA LEU A 312 7.38 20.45 0.48
C LEU A 312 8.27 21.59 -0.07
N LYS A 313 8.24 22.77 0.55
CA LYS A 313 9.17 23.87 0.22
C LYS A 313 10.63 23.44 0.40
N ALA A 314 10.95 22.82 1.54
CA ALA A 314 12.30 22.33 1.80
C ALA A 314 12.72 21.25 0.78
N PHE A 315 11.82 20.36 0.38
CA PHE A 315 12.08 19.38 -0.66
C PHE A 315 12.37 20.02 -2.01
N ALA A 316 11.58 21.00 -2.42
CA ALA A 316 11.79 21.73 -3.66
C ALA A 316 13.15 22.45 -3.69
N GLU A 317 13.52 23.16 -2.61
CA GLU A 317 14.81 23.87 -2.50
C GLU A 317 16.02 22.90 -2.47
N ARG A 318 15.82 21.68 -1.98
CA ARG A 318 16.85 20.63 -1.97
C ARG A 318 16.89 19.79 -3.24
N GLY A 319 16.00 20.05 -4.21
CA GLY A 319 15.88 19.26 -5.44
C GLY A 319 15.40 17.82 -5.20
N PHE A 320 14.69 17.56 -4.09
CA PHE A 320 14.09 16.27 -3.82
C PHE A 320 12.76 16.16 -4.56
N GLU A 321 12.79 15.48 -5.69
CA GLU A 321 11.64 15.33 -6.59
C GLU A 321 11.17 13.88 -6.76
N ASP A 322 11.88 12.92 -6.18
CA ASP A 322 11.64 11.48 -6.34
C ASP A 322 10.49 10.99 -5.47
N ILE A 323 9.28 11.51 -5.73
CA ILE A 323 8.02 11.06 -5.13
C ILE A 323 7.24 10.30 -6.20
N ASP A 324 7.01 9.01 -5.98
CA ASP A 324 6.37 8.12 -6.94
C ASP A 324 4.92 7.78 -6.60
N ILE A 325 4.56 7.84 -5.32
CA ILE A 325 3.20 7.65 -4.83
C ILE A 325 2.99 8.47 -3.54
N ILE A 326 1.79 9.01 -3.38
CA ILE A 326 1.42 9.85 -2.24
C ILE A 326 0.27 9.19 -1.47
N TYR A 327 0.45 9.00 -0.17
CA TYR A 327 -0.60 8.63 0.77
C TYR A 327 -0.95 9.84 1.64
N GLY A 328 -2.23 10.07 1.88
CA GLY A 328 -2.66 11.20 2.68
C GLY A 328 -3.90 10.91 3.52
N VAL A 329 -3.96 11.50 4.73
CA VAL A 329 -5.13 11.45 5.61
C VAL A 329 -5.48 12.87 6.05
N SER A 330 -6.77 13.20 6.05
CA SER A 330 -7.28 14.50 6.51
C SER A 330 -6.64 15.66 5.72
N ILE A 331 -6.06 16.64 6.40
CA ILE A 331 -5.34 17.74 5.74
C ILE A 331 -4.16 17.23 4.90
N GLY A 332 -3.56 16.10 5.27
CA GLY A 332 -2.52 15.43 4.47
C GLY A 332 -3.08 14.91 3.14
N ALA A 333 -4.34 14.49 3.07
CA ALA A 333 -5.00 14.14 1.82
C ALA A 333 -5.26 15.38 0.95
N PHE A 334 -5.61 16.50 1.55
CA PHE A 334 -5.78 17.77 0.81
C PHE A 334 -4.46 18.24 0.18
N VAL A 335 -3.39 18.30 0.97
CA VAL A 335 -2.06 18.71 0.49
C VAL A 335 -1.52 17.70 -0.52
N GLY A 336 -1.65 16.40 -0.24
CA GLY A 336 -1.21 15.33 -1.12
C GLY A 336 -1.95 15.29 -2.44
N GLY A 337 -3.27 15.55 -2.44
CA GLY A 337 -4.08 15.64 -3.66
C GLY A 337 -3.67 16.80 -4.56
N LEU A 338 -3.39 17.98 -4.00
CA LEU A 338 -2.88 19.12 -4.77
C LEU A 338 -1.48 18.86 -5.33
N LEU A 339 -0.59 18.23 -4.54
CA LEU A 339 0.72 17.81 -5.02
C LEU A 339 0.62 16.76 -6.13
N ALA A 340 -0.34 15.83 -6.04
CA ALA A 340 -0.55 14.77 -7.02
C ALA A 340 -0.97 15.30 -8.40
N ILE A 341 -1.63 16.45 -8.46
CA ILE A 341 -1.93 17.19 -9.69
C ILE A 341 -0.88 18.24 -10.03
N GLU A 342 0.32 18.10 -9.47
CA GLU A 342 1.52 18.92 -9.71
C GLU A 342 1.35 20.41 -9.36
N LYS A 343 0.56 20.75 -8.33
CA LYS A 343 0.57 22.10 -7.77
C LYS A 343 1.89 22.34 -7.02
N SER A 344 2.46 23.52 -7.22
CA SER A 344 3.66 23.94 -6.48
C SER A 344 3.33 24.14 -4.99
N TRP A 345 4.36 24.14 -4.13
CA TRP A 345 4.14 24.41 -2.71
C TRP A 345 3.55 25.82 -2.47
N GLU A 346 3.87 26.81 -3.34
CA GLU A 346 3.29 28.14 -3.30
C GLU A 346 1.79 28.13 -3.60
N ASP A 347 1.38 27.37 -4.63
CA ASP A 347 -0.02 27.22 -4.99
C ASP A 347 -0.81 26.54 -3.86
N ILE A 348 -0.23 25.48 -3.27
CA ILE A 348 -0.82 24.72 -2.16
C ILE A 348 -0.97 25.65 -0.94
N TYR A 349 0.08 26.41 -0.59
CA TYR A 349 0.05 27.37 0.49
C TYR A 349 -1.06 28.41 0.28
N SER A 350 -1.08 29.02 -0.90
CA SER A 350 -2.06 30.05 -1.27
C SER A 350 -3.50 29.53 -1.20
N ALA A 351 -3.73 28.29 -1.69
CA ALA A 351 -5.02 27.64 -1.60
C ALA A 351 -5.44 27.41 -0.14
N MET A 352 -4.53 26.89 0.69
CA MET A 352 -4.81 26.66 2.12
C MET A 352 -5.10 27.95 2.87
N VAL A 353 -4.34 29.02 2.64
CA VAL A 353 -4.59 30.35 3.25
C VAL A 353 -5.95 30.88 2.84
N SER A 354 -6.25 30.88 1.55
CA SER A 354 -7.52 31.40 1.02
C SER A 354 -8.74 30.63 1.54
N ILE A 355 -8.64 29.31 1.70
CA ILE A 355 -9.78 28.46 2.11
C ILE A 355 -9.92 28.43 3.63
N PHE A 356 -8.84 28.23 4.37
CA PHE A 356 -8.89 27.91 5.79
C PHE A 356 -8.52 29.08 6.71
N ALA A 357 -7.57 29.93 6.33
CA ALA A 357 -7.14 31.05 7.17
C ALA A 357 -7.96 32.31 6.95
N GLU A 358 -8.29 32.63 5.71
CA GLU A 358 -9.11 33.80 5.31
C GLU A 358 -10.57 33.45 5.02
N GLY A 359 -10.81 32.21 4.61
CA GLY A 359 -12.15 31.68 4.34
C GLY A 359 -12.81 31.05 5.57
N SER A 360 -13.97 30.46 5.35
CA SER A 360 -14.72 29.70 6.34
C SER A 360 -15.37 28.49 5.66
N PRO A 361 -14.60 27.39 5.48
CA PRO A 361 -15.11 26.20 4.80
C PRO A 361 -16.24 25.52 5.59
N TYR A 362 -16.39 25.89 6.86
CA TYR A 362 -17.40 25.37 7.75
C TYR A 362 -18.34 26.47 8.20
N ALA A 363 -19.66 26.24 8.16
CA ALA A 363 -20.68 27.07 8.72
C ALA A 363 -21.32 26.37 9.91
N LEU A 364 -21.63 27.12 10.98
CA LEU A 364 -22.37 26.58 12.13
C LEU A 364 -23.74 26.04 11.66
N SER A 365 -24.05 24.81 12.07
CA SER A 365 -25.31 24.13 11.76
C SER A 365 -26.02 23.72 13.05
N LEU A 366 -27.32 23.45 12.96
CA LEU A 366 -28.00 22.71 14.01
C LEU A 366 -27.35 21.30 14.09
N PRO A 367 -26.92 20.83 15.27
CA PRO A 367 -26.10 19.61 15.42
C PRO A 367 -26.93 18.32 15.27
N VAL A 368 -27.66 18.20 14.14
CA VAL A 368 -28.39 16.97 13.80
C VAL A 368 -27.46 15.93 13.21
N HIS A 369 -26.56 16.34 12.30
CA HIS A 369 -25.59 15.46 11.66
C HIS A 369 -24.15 15.82 12.02
N SER A 370 -23.87 17.10 12.34
CA SER A 370 -22.55 17.62 12.71
C SER A 370 -22.69 19.03 13.29
N VAL A 371 -21.67 19.50 14.01
CA VAL A 371 -21.62 20.87 14.56
C VAL A 371 -21.48 21.90 13.44
N PHE A 372 -20.79 21.53 12.36
CA PHE A 372 -20.60 22.38 11.20
C PHE A 372 -21.24 21.74 9.97
N SER A 373 -21.82 22.55 9.12
CA SER A 373 -22.15 22.20 7.72
C SER A 373 -21.03 22.70 6.83
N TYR A 374 -20.97 22.16 5.62
CA TYR A 374 -20.07 22.69 4.61
C TYR A 374 -20.48 24.10 4.21
N GLY A 375 -19.55 25.06 4.37
CA GLY A 375 -19.76 26.47 4.01
C GLY A 375 -19.56 26.72 2.52
N LYS A 376 -19.70 28.01 2.13
CA LYS A 376 -19.52 28.43 0.73
C LYS A 376 -18.12 28.13 0.17
N ASP A 377 -17.11 28.08 1.02
CA ASP A 377 -15.73 27.82 0.60
C ASP A 377 -15.45 26.35 0.25
N LEU A 378 -16.43 25.44 0.52
CA LEU A 378 -16.39 24.09 -0.03
C LEU A 378 -16.35 24.08 -1.56
N LEU A 379 -17.03 25.02 -2.20
CA LEU A 379 -16.98 25.18 -3.66
C LEU A 379 -15.55 25.49 -4.13
N ARG A 380 -14.77 26.24 -3.36
CA ARG A 380 -13.35 26.50 -3.68
C ARG A 380 -12.52 25.24 -3.63
N ILE A 381 -12.78 24.35 -2.66
CA ILE A 381 -12.09 23.03 -2.61
C ILE A 381 -12.48 22.22 -3.84
N ARG A 382 -13.76 22.23 -4.22
CA ARG A 382 -14.22 21.55 -5.42
C ARG A 382 -13.57 22.12 -6.69
N ASP A 383 -13.46 23.44 -6.79
CA ASP A 383 -12.85 24.11 -7.95
C ASP A 383 -11.35 23.76 -8.11
N LEU A 384 -10.64 23.50 -7.00
CA LEU A 384 -9.23 23.09 -7.04
C LEU A 384 -9.03 21.73 -7.70
N PHE A 385 -9.88 20.76 -7.38
CA PHE A 385 -9.80 19.40 -7.91
C PHE A 385 -10.62 19.22 -9.19
N GLY A 386 -11.62 20.07 -9.43
CA GLY A 386 -12.53 19.97 -10.58
C GLY A 386 -13.26 18.61 -10.59
N ASP A 387 -13.49 18.10 -11.79
CA ASP A 387 -14.12 16.79 -12.01
C ASP A 387 -13.09 15.66 -12.19
N GLN A 388 -11.85 15.85 -11.66
CA GLN A 388 -10.80 14.84 -11.79
C GLN A 388 -11.09 13.60 -10.94
N ASP A 389 -10.83 12.44 -11.52
CA ASP A 389 -10.72 11.18 -10.78
C ASP A 389 -9.33 11.07 -10.14
N ILE A 390 -9.20 10.32 -9.04
CA ILE A 390 -7.89 10.03 -8.42
C ILE A 390 -6.94 9.40 -9.45
N SER A 391 -7.47 8.54 -10.32
CA SER A 391 -6.70 7.91 -11.39
C SER A 391 -6.18 8.88 -12.45
N ASP A 392 -6.68 10.13 -12.47
CA ASP A 392 -6.23 11.20 -13.36
C ASP A 392 -5.11 12.07 -12.75
N ALA A 393 -4.55 11.71 -11.61
CA ALA A 393 -3.39 12.40 -11.06
C ALA A 393 -2.11 12.04 -11.81
N TRP A 394 -1.17 13.00 -11.92
CA TRP A 394 0.17 12.74 -12.49
C TRP A 394 1.00 11.87 -11.55
N ILE A 395 0.96 12.15 -10.25
CA ILE A 395 1.57 11.30 -9.23
C ILE A 395 0.46 10.43 -8.63
N PRO A 396 0.58 9.11 -8.62
CA PRO A 396 -0.36 8.22 -7.94
C PRO A 396 -0.70 8.73 -6.54
N PHE A 397 -1.99 8.84 -6.25
CA PHE A 397 -2.48 9.40 -5.00
C PHE A 397 -3.47 8.46 -4.33
N VAL A 398 -3.30 8.26 -3.03
CA VAL A 398 -4.07 7.29 -2.24
C VAL A 398 -4.56 7.95 -0.95
N PRO A 399 -5.68 8.69 -1.00
CA PRO A 399 -6.29 9.24 0.22
C PRO A 399 -6.94 8.14 1.04
N GLY A 400 -6.82 8.27 2.39
CA GLY A 400 -7.40 7.34 3.34
C GLY A 400 -8.62 7.94 4.05
N SER A 401 -9.72 7.18 4.15
CA SER A 401 -10.91 7.51 4.94
C SER A 401 -11.41 6.27 5.67
N VAL A 402 -12.30 6.45 6.65
CA VAL A 402 -12.95 5.34 7.36
C VAL A 402 -14.36 5.16 6.85
N ASP A 403 -14.63 4.02 6.27
CA ASP A 403 -15.97 3.57 5.91
C ASP A 403 -16.69 3.09 7.19
N ILE A 404 -17.59 3.93 7.71
CA ILE A 404 -18.35 3.62 8.92
C ILE A 404 -19.53 2.68 8.66
N THR A 405 -19.86 2.42 7.41
CA THR A 405 -20.89 1.44 7.03
C THR A 405 -20.35 0.02 7.20
N ASN A 406 -19.09 -0.19 6.79
CA ASN A 406 -18.44 -1.51 6.79
C ASN A 406 -17.38 -1.64 7.91
N ASN A 407 -17.11 -0.59 8.70
CA ASN A 407 -16.14 -0.54 9.79
C ASN A 407 -14.69 -0.83 9.36
N VAL A 408 -14.26 -0.28 8.22
CA VAL A 408 -12.92 -0.50 7.66
C VAL A 408 -12.24 0.81 7.28
N MET A 409 -10.90 0.82 7.36
CA MET A 409 -10.09 1.85 6.72
C MET A 409 -10.06 1.59 5.22
N ARG A 410 -10.43 2.60 4.42
CA ARG A 410 -10.38 2.53 2.95
C ARG A 410 -9.30 3.43 2.41
N PHE A 411 -8.58 2.89 1.44
CA PHE A 411 -7.59 3.60 0.64
C PHE A 411 -8.10 3.67 -0.80
N TRP A 412 -8.31 4.88 -1.29
CA TRP A 412 -8.95 5.12 -2.58
C TRP A 412 -7.89 5.18 -3.68
N HIS A 413 -8.03 4.32 -4.68
CA HIS A 413 -7.18 4.29 -5.87
C HIS A 413 -7.91 4.81 -7.13
N ALA A 414 -9.21 4.98 -7.04
CA ALA A 414 -10.08 5.55 -8.07
C ALA A 414 -11.31 6.20 -7.41
N GLY A 415 -11.96 7.08 -8.13
CA GLY A 415 -13.15 7.83 -7.69
C GLY A 415 -12.93 9.32 -7.78
N PRO A 416 -14.02 10.15 -7.68
CA PRO A 416 -13.92 11.59 -7.73
C PRO A 416 -12.96 12.11 -6.66
N MET A 417 -11.89 12.79 -7.09
CA MET A 417 -10.82 13.24 -6.19
C MET A 417 -11.37 14.15 -5.09
N PHE A 418 -12.27 15.05 -5.45
CA PHE A 418 -12.92 15.93 -4.49
C PHE A 418 -13.63 15.14 -3.37
N ASP A 419 -14.47 14.14 -3.73
CA ASP A 419 -15.24 13.36 -2.76
C ASP A 419 -14.34 12.54 -1.84
N CYS A 420 -13.29 11.95 -2.39
CA CYS A 420 -12.33 11.15 -1.62
C CYS A 420 -11.50 12.00 -0.64
N VAL A 421 -11.06 13.18 -1.07
CA VAL A 421 -10.37 14.15 -0.20
C VAL A 421 -11.32 14.66 0.88
N LEU A 422 -12.56 15.01 0.51
CA LEU A 422 -13.57 15.49 1.45
C LEU A 422 -13.90 14.42 2.50
N ALA A 423 -14.08 13.17 2.08
CA ALA A 423 -14.30 12.04 2.98
C ALA A 423 -13.16 11.91 4.00
N SER A 424 -11.92 12.03 3.50
CA SER A 424 -10.72 11.99 4.34
C SER A 424 -10.64 13.15 5.35
N MET A 425 -11.29 14.27 5.08
CA MET A 425 -11.29 15.48 5.93
C MET A 425 -12.53 15.60 6.84
N SER A 426 -13.49 14.66 6.74
CA SER A 426 -14.78 14.73 7.46
C SER A 426 -14.65 14.20 8.88
N ILE A 427 -14.10 15.02 9.79
CA ILE A 427 -13.94 14.67 11.20
C ILE A 427 -15.31 14.43 11.85
N PRO A 428 -15.56 13.24 12.44
CA PRO A 428 -16.83 12.92 13.09
C PRO A 428 -17.25 13.95 14.13
N GLY A 429 -18.51 14.36 14.08
CA GLY A 429 -19.05 15.38 14.96
C GLY A 429 -18.75 16.83 14.54
N LEU A 430 -17.63 17.09 13.85
CA LEU A 430 -17.29 18.42 13.32
C LEU A 430 -17.82 18.62 11.91
N ALA A 431 -17.63 17.66 11.01
CA ALA A 431 -18.13 17.70 9.63
C ALA A 431 -19.08 16.51 9.36
N PRO A 432 -20.05 16.67 8.44
CA PRO A 432 -20.93 15.56 8.09
C PRO A 432 -20.17 14.46 7.35
N PRO A 433 -20.58 13.17 7.50
CA PRO A 433 -20.00 12.07 6.75
C PRO A 433 -20.29 12.23 5.24
N VAL A 434 -19.36 11.80 4.40
CA VAL A 434 -19.51 11.82 2.94
C VAL A 434 -20.06 10.48 2.48
N ARG A 435 -21.14 10.55 1.65
CA ARG A 435 -21.69 9.37 0.99
C ARG A 435 -20.93 9.14 -0.32
N MET A 436 -20.26 7.99 -0.43
CA MET A 436 -19.51 7.63 -1.63
C MET A 436 -20.41 7.00 -2.70
N GLY A 437 -19.90 6.89 -3.93
CA GLY A 437 -20.65 6.38 -5.07
C GLY A 437 -21.14 4.92 -4.93
N ASP A 438 -20.50 4.12 -4.05
CA ASP A 438 -20.95 2.77 -3.68
C ASP A 438 -22.03 2.75 -2.59
N GLY A 439 -22.46 3.91 -2.12
CA GLY A 439 -23.47 4.08 -1.07
C GLY A 439 -22.93 4.06 0.35
N SER A 440 -21.65 3.78 0.56
CA SER A 440 -21.02 3.78 1.89
C SER A 440 -20.89 5.21 2.44
N TYR A 441 -20.91 5.34 3.78
CA TYR A 441 -20.65 6.61 4.48
C TYR A 441 -19.22 6.61 5.00
N ASN A 442 -18.48 7.64 4.66
CA ASN A 442 -17.07 7.77 5.00
C ASN A 442 -16.81 9.02 5.85
N VAL A 443 -15.88 8.87 6.79
CA VAL A 443 -15.39 9.92 7.69
C VAL A 443 -13.87 10.00 7.66
N ASP A 444 -13.29 10.99 8.35
CA ASP A 444 -11.85 11.23 8.40
C ASP A 444 -11.07 9.96 8.78
N GLY A 445 -10.00 9.70 8.05
CA GLY A 445 -9.12 8.56 8.28
C GLY A 445 -8.45 8.54 9.66
N CYS A 446 -8.35 9.71 10.32
CA CYS A 446 -7.75 9.83 11.65
C CYS A 446 -8.44 8.97 12.71
N VAL A 447 -9.67 8.54 12.50
CA VAL A 447 -10.43 7.65 13.40
C VAL A 447 -9.72 6.31 13.59
N LEU A 448 -9.15 5.74 12.54
CA LEU A 448 -8.46 4.43 12.59
C LEU A 448 -6.95 4.54 12.39
N ASN A 449 -6.49 5.34 11.43
CA ASN A 449 -5.07 5.51 11.14
C ASN A 449 -4.78 6.89 10.53
N ASN A 450 -4.18 7.78 11.32
CA ASN A 450 -3.86 9.14 10.89
C ASN A 450 -2.58 9.26 10.05
N LEU A 451 -1.72 8.24 10.05
CA LEU A 451 -0.44 8.22 9.33
C LEU A 451 -0.18 6.82 8.78
N PRO A 452 -0.71 6.47 7.59
CA PRO A 452 -0.76 5.09 7.09
C PRO A 452 0.57 4.62 6.46
N VAL A 453 1.67 4.66 7.23
CA VAL A 453 3.02 4.27 6.78
C VAL A 453 3.08 2.78 6.49
N ALA A 454 2.50 1.97 7.37
CA ALA A 454 2.41 0.54 7.20
C ALA A 454 1.70 0.17 5.88
N GLN A 455 0.59 0.84 5.56
CA GLN A 455 -0.12 0.64 4.29
C GLN A 455 0.76 1.00 3.08
N ALA A 456 1.46 2.13 3.12
CA ALA A 456 2.36 2.51 2.04
C ALA A 456 3.49 1.48 1.85
N ARG A 457 3.99 0.88 2.94
CA ARG A 457 5.03 -0.17 2.89
C ARG A 457 4.53 -1.47 2.25
N THR A 458 3.23 -1.78 2.29
CA THR A 458 2.68 -2.96 1.59
C THR A 458 2.75 -2.85 0.07
N THR A 459 2.83 -1.64 -0.48
CA THR A 459 2.79 -1.39 -1.93
C THR A 459 4.16 -1.07 -2.52
N SER A 460 5.12 -0.65 -1.70
CA SER A 460 6.46 -0.27 -2.18
C SER A 460 7.58 -0.61 -1.21
N ARG A 461 8.72 -1.04 -1.80
CA ARG A 461 10.01 -1.25 -1.15
C ARG A 461 10.97 -0.08 -1.36
N GLY A 462 10.57 0.93 -2.12
CA GLY A 462 11.34 2.16 -2.28
C GLY A 462 11.43 2.96 -0.98
N ARG A 463 12.09 4.10 -1.05
CA ARG A 463 12.22 5.01 0.09
C ARG A 463 10.84 5.51 0.53
N LEU A 464 10.55 5.40 1.82
CA LEU A 464 9.31 5.87 2.40
C LEU A 464 9.58 7.05 3.33
N VAL A 465 9.07 8.23 2.94
CA VAL A 465 9.13 9.46 3.72
C VAL A 465 7.78 9.70 4.37
N ALA A 466 7.74 9.75 5.70
CA ALA A 466 6.54 10.00 6.47
C ALA A 466 6.61 11.36 7.16
N VAL A 467 5.57 12.19 7.01
CA VAL A 467 5.45 13.49 7.68
C VAL A 467 4.30 13.44 8.66
N SER A 468 4.64 13.42 9.95
CA SER A 468 3.67 13.41 11.05
C SER A 468 3.47 14.81 11.62
N LEU A 469 2.23 15.21 11.80
CA LEU A 469 1.86 16.47 12.46
C LEU A 469 1.65 16.31 13.97
N GLU A 470 1.80 15.09 14.48
CA GLU A 470 1.73 14.79 15.91
C GLU A 470 3.11 14.34 16.40
N LYS A 471 3.59 14.93 17.49
CA LYS A 471 4.71 14.38 18.27
C LYS A 471 4.18 13.25 19.14
N GLY A 472 4.54 12.02 18.85
CA GLY A 472 3.98 10.81 19.46
C GLY A 472 4.19 10.62 20.97
N PHE A 473 4.94 11.48 21.64
CA PHE A 473 5.25 11.38 23.08
C PHE A 473 5.38 12.76 23.73
N GLY A 474 4.30 13.19 24.29
CA GLY A 474 4.22 14.31 25.21
C GLY A 474 2.84 14.26 25.86
N PRO A 475 2.64 14.86 27.03
CA PRO A 475 1.30 15.13 27.48
C PRO A 475 0.58 15.83 26.32
N PRO A 476 -0.70 15.48 26.04
CA PRO A 476 -1.48 16.23 25.05
C PRO A 476 -1.33 17.71 25.38
N ALA A 477 -1.23 18.54 24.32
CA ALA A 477 -1.27 19.98 24.52
C ALA A 477 -2.43 20.29 25.49
N PRO A 478 -2.24 21.14 26.50
CA PRO A 478 -3.28 21.42 27.44
C PRO A 478 -4.53 21.82 26.63
N LEU A 479 -5.63 21.14 26.90
CA LEU A 479 -6.92 21.38 26.25
C LEU A 479 -7.13 22.89 26.29
N SER A 480 -7.01 23.55 25.15
CA SER A 480 -6.91 25.00 25.13
C SER A 480 -8.20 25.62 25.67
N SER A 481 -8.07 26.39 26.71
CA SER A 481 -9.09 27.34 27.15
C SER A 481 -9.22 28.51 26.15
N THR A 482 -9.10 28.25 24.84
CA THR A 482 -9.18 29.28 23.80
C THR A 482 -10.61 29.78 23.70
N THR A 483 -10.82 30.81 24.39
CA THR A 483 -12.06 31.48 24.68
C THR A 483 -12.46 32.38 23.54
N ASN A 484 -13.21 31.82 22.61
CA ASN A 484 -14.11 32.64 21.83
C ASN A 484 -15.16 33.19 22.81
N LYS A 485 -15.22 34.53 22.97
CA LYS A 485 -16.09 35.22 23.95
C LYS A 485 -17.58 34.81 23.85
N VAL A 486 -18.04 34.39 22.69
CA VAL A 486 -19.40 33.89 22.43
C VAL A 486 -19.62 32.53 23.09
N PHE A 487 -18.64 31.62 23.02
CA PHE A 487 -18.72 30.31 23.67
C PHE A 487 -18.62 30.42 25.20
N LYS A 488 -17.82 31.36 25.72
CA LYS A 488 -17.83 31.66 27.16
C LYS A 488 -19.19 32.11 27.67
N PHE A 489 -19.89 32.93 26.87
CA PHE A 489 -21.22 33.41 27.23
C PHE A 489 -22.26 32.27 27.24
N LEU A 490 -22.23 31.39 26.25
CA LEU A 490 -23.11 30.22 26.17
C LEU A 490 -22.78 29.15 27.24
N ALA A 491 -21.53 28.98 27.57
CA ALA A 491 -21.09 28.07 28.65
C ALA A 491 -21.37 28.64 30.05
N SER A 492 -21.39 29.97 30.23
CA SER A 492 -21.72 30.61 31.50
C SER A 492 -23.23 30.59 31.82
N ALA A 493 -24.09 30.38 30.82
CA ALA A 493 -25.53 30.28 31.02
C ALA A 493 -26.01 28.88 31.48
N ASN A 494 -25.16 27.86 31.43
CA ASN A 494 -25.51 26.50 31.86
C ASN A 494 -24.41 25.93 32.82
N PHE A 495 -24.77 25.78 34.05
CA PHE A 495 -24.29 24.86 35.13
C PHE A 495 -22.96 24.10 34.95
N ALA A 496 -21.95 24.62 34.28
CA ALA A 496 -20.74 23.86 34.01
C ALA A 496 -19.54 24.46 34.75
N ASN A 497 -18.85 23.63 35.50
CA ASN A 497 -17.49 23.85 36.02
C ASN A 497 -16.63 24.44 34.89
N ASN A 498 -16.07 25.63 35.11
CA ASN A 498 -15.27 26.39 34.12
C ASN A 498 -13.98 25.70 33.64
N ASN A 499 -13.74 24.43 34.04
CA ASN A 499 -12.54 23.65 33.76
C ASN A 499 -12.78 22.46 32.80
N LEU A 500 -13.97 22.29 32.23
CA LEU A 500 -14.21 21.22 31.29
C LEU A 500 -13.74 21.62 29.87
N PRO A 501 -13.11 20.69 29.10
CA PRO A 501 -12.71 20.94 27.74
C PRO A 501 -13.92 21.12 26.82
N LEU A 502 -13.73 21.82 25.70
CA LEU A 502 -14.75 21.93 24.65
C LEU A 502 -15.07 20.55 24.06
N VAL A 503 -16.33 20.35 23.66
CA VAL A 503 -16.78 19.09 23.01
C VAL A 503 -15.92 18.77 21.79
N SER A 504 -15.54 19.79 21.00
CA SER A 504 -14.62 19.63 19.87
C SER A 504 -13.26 19.05 20.27
N ASP A 505 -12.71 19.51 21.41
CA ASP A 505 -11.43 19.06 21.92
C ASP A 505 -11.54 17.61 22.43
N VAL A 506 -12.64 17.31 23.15
CA VAL A 506 -12.91 15.93 23.63
C VAL A 506 -13.02 14.97 22.46
N ILE A 507 -13.82 15.30 21.44
CA ILE A 507 -13.98 14.47 20.25
C ILE A 507 -12.63 14.26 19.56
N THR A 508 -11.90 15.34 19.28
CA THR A 508 -10.62 15.28 18.58
C THR A 508 -9.59 14.47 19.35
N HIS A 509 -9.44 14.72 20.66
CA HIS A 509 -8.49 13.97 21.47
C HIS A 509 -8.86 12.50 21.59
N SER A 510 -10.15 12.16 21.68
CA SER A 510 -10.63 10.78 21.70
C SER A 510 -10.33 10.04 20.41
N LEU A 511 -10.56 10.68 19.26
CA LEU A 511 -10.26 10.12 17.94
C LEU A 511 -8.75 9.90 17.73
N LEU A 512 -7.92 10.84 18.21
CA LEU A 512 -6.47 10.74 18.07
C LEU A 512 -5.79 9.77 19.08
N CYS A 513 -6.51 9.26 20.09
CA CYS A 513 -5.94 8.30 21.05
C CYS A 513 -5.40 7.05 20.35
N THR A 514 -6.18 6.45 19.47
CA THR A 514 -5.79 5.24 18.73
C THR A 514 -4.56 5.49 17.85
N THR A 515 -4.54 6.63 17.17
CA THR A 515 -3.42 7.06 16.33
C THR A 515 -2.14 7.26 17.12
N ARG A 516 -2.22 7.90 18.30
CA ARG A 516 -1.06 8.11 19.16
C ARG A 516 -0.47 6.79 19.67
N MET A 517 -1.31 5.79 19.93
CA MET A 517 -0.85 4.45 20.31
C MET A 517 -0.08 3.76 19.17
N ARG A 518 -0.50 3.96 17.92
CA ARG A 518 0.13 3.35 16.74
C ARG A 518 1.36 4.11 16.24
N PHE A 519 1.56 5.35 16.64
CA PHE A 519 2.63 6.23 16.14
C PHE A 519 4.02 5.59 16.12
N LYS A 520 4.42 4.89 17.20
CA LYS A 520 5.73 4.20 17.26
C LYS A 520 5.85 3.07 16.25
N GLU A 521 4.76 2.37 16.02
CA GLU A 521 4.74 1.25 15.08
C GLU A 521 4.79 1.77 13.66
N GLU A 522 3.98 2.76 13.33
CA GLU A 522 3.96 3.38 12.00
C GLU A 522 5.33 3.98 11.65
N ALA A 523 5.96 4.70 12.59
CA ALA A 523 7.29 5.27 12.38
C ALA A 523 8.37 4.24 12.01
N LYS A 524 8.27 2.99 12.49
CA LYS A 524 9.25 1.93 12.19
C LYS A 524 9.26 1.50 10.73
N TYR A 525 8.17 1.75 10.00
CA TYR A 525 8.06 1.37 8.59
C TYR A 525 8.56 2.45 7.64
N SER A 526 8.89 3.66 8.13
CA SER A 526 9.46 4.73 7.34
C SER A 526 10.98 4.68 7.30
N ASP A 527 11.57 5.05 6.17
CA ASP A 527 13.02 5.25 6.04
C ASP A 527 13.41 6.64 6.50
N VAL A 528 12.52 7.63 6.29
CA VAL A 528 12.67 9.01 6.75
C VAL A 528 11.40 9.42 7.47
N PHE A 529 11.54 9.82 8.73
CA PHE A 529 10.43 10.26 9.57
C PHE A 529 10.62 11.73 9.95
N ILE A 530 9.69 12.59 9.48
CA ILE A 530 9.71 14.03 9.71
C ILE A 530 8.55 14.38 10.64
N ALA A 531 8.85 14.97 11.78
CA ALA A 531 7.85 15.36 12.78
C ALA A 531 8.08 16.82 13.22
N PRO A 532 7.54 17.80 12.47
CA PRO A 532 7.62 19.22 12.85
C PRO A 532 7.03 19.47 14.24
N ASP A 533 7.61 20.42 14.98
CA ASP A 533 7.11 20.77 16.31
C ASP A 533 5.86 21.64 16.23
N THR A 534 4.74 21.01 16.01
CA THR A 534 3.43 21.69 15.97
C THR A 534 2.68 21.62 17.31
N SER A 535 3.34 21.28 18.42
CA SER A 535 2.71 21.09 19.74
C SER A 535 2.09 22.36 20.33
N ALA A 536 2.62 23.53 19.95
CA ALA A 536 2.10 24.83 20.39
C ALA A 536 0.78 25.24 19.71
N TYR A 537 0.37 24.55 18.63
CA TYR A 537 -0.75 24.95 17.79
C TYR A 537 -1.90 23.95 17.89
N GLY A 538 -3.13 24.49 17.91
CA GLY A 538 -4.37 23.71 17.84
C GLY A 538 -4.70 23.31 16.39
N ILE A 539 -5.57 22.29 16.24
CA ILE A 539 -6.00 21.81 14.92
C ILE A 539 -6.88 22.83 14.14
N LEU A 540 -7.40 23.86 14.82
CA LEU A 540 -8.19 24.95 14.24
C LEU A 540 -7.45 26.30 14.24
N ASP A 541 -6.15 26.30 14.55
CA ASP A 541 -5.33 27.51 14.63
C ASP A 541 -4.80 27.93 13.25
N TRP A 542 -5.73 28.20 12.35
CA TRP A 542 -5.42 28.58 10.96
C TRP A 542 -4.68 29.91 10.83
N LYS A 543 -4.71 30.77 11.87
CA LYS A 543 -4.05 32.08 11.83
C LYS A 543 -2.54 31.99 11.98
N SER A 544 -2.05 30.95 12.63
CA SER A 544 -0.61 30.68 12.84
C SER A 544 0.04 29.97 11.64
N HIS A 545 -0.53 30.11 10.44
CA HIS A 545 -0.12 29.36 9.26
C HIS A 545 1.35 29.58 8.87
N ARG A 546 1.90 30.79 9.09
CA ARG A 546 3.29 31.12 8.75
C ARG A 546 4.27 30.42 9.68
N GLU A 547 3.99 30.48 10.96
CA GLU A 547 4.80 29.88 12.01
C GLU A 547 4.79 28.36 11.88
N ILE A 548 3.62 27.77 11.63
CA ILE A 548 3.48 26.32 11.42
C ILE A 548 4.23 25.87 10.16
N MET A 549 4.17 26.64 9.08
CA MET A 549 4.88 26.35 7.85
C MET A 549 6.39 26.39 8.08
N GLU A 550 6.90 27.37 8.85
CA GLU A 550 8.32 27.50 9.18
C GLU A 550 8.83 26.29 9.97
N GLU A 551 8.07 25.77 10.94
CA GLU A 551 8.41 24.54 11.65
C GLU A 551 8.57 23.36 10.68
N GLY A 552 7.66 23.24 9.70
CA GLY A 552 7.76 22.22 8.65
C GLY A 552 9.00 22.39 7.78
N TYR A 553 9.30 23.61 7.39
CA TYR A 553 10.48 23.94 6.56
C TYR A 553 11.78 23.58 7.26
N VAL A 554 11.96 24.00 8.51
CA VAL A 554 13.16 23.70 9.31
C VAL A 554 13.38 22.19 9.43
N GLN A 555 12.33 21.44 9.73
CA GLN A 555 12.41 19.98 9.85
C GLN A 555 12.66 19.31 8.49
N GLY A 556 12.05 19.82 7.41
CA GLY A 556 12.30 19.34 6.04
C GLY A 556 13.73 19.58 5.57
N MET A 557 14.33 20.73 5.94
CA MET A 557 15.73 21.04 5.63
C MET A 557 16.70 20.14 6.39
N SER A 558 16.38 19.74 7.60
CA SER A 558 17.23 18.90 8.46
C SER A 558 17.09 17.40 8.18
N ALA A 559 16.05 16.97 7.45
CA ALA A 559 15.80 15.56 7.18
C ALA A 559 16.90 14.94 6.29
N THR A 560 17.30 13.71 6.60
CA THR A 560 18.23 12.92 5.77
C THR A 560 17.42 12.22 4.66
N LEU A 561 17.39 12.83 3.47
CA LEU A 561 16.64 12.34 2.31
C LEU A 561 17.48 11.41 1.44
#